data_4fd7804193f7ef1238ca33dec40d8a22
#
_entry.id   4fd7804193f7ef1238ca33dec40d8a22
#
_cell.length_a   1.000
_cell.length_b   1.000
_cell.length_c   1.000
_cell.angle_alpha   90.00
_cell.angle_beta   90.00
_cell.angle_gamma   90.00
#
_symmetry.space_group_name_H-M   'P 1'
#
loop_
_entity.id
_entity.type
_entity.pdbx_description
1 polymer ?
#
loop_
_entity_poly.entity_id
_entity_poly.type
_entity_poly.pdbx_seq_one_letter_code
_entity_poly.pdbx_strand_id
1 'polypeptide(L)'
;MAAAQKLALRTADLAEVIAAVSLVYCPHDVTIRGSNRGVSAELEVAHGGMQPVVELRYSTPVTIDAGDFPRLMLMMTCADGSATAVQGNARAAWRSGQTLPLSPGLGSQLDFDGRFAQTSVRLDIEHLETLCSRWLNFPLDHPLRFELRPFSSELEKTWAQAVALIMTYERMNIVLPQAAAMSFHEFMLSLVLAQHPHNYSDHLRRPSPIAVPRMVREAEHWMRTAGPETSVSDVAARLGVSLRSLEVGFREWRQSTPTQYLRKLRLEAARAELLAPSESTTVTSVALDNGFFHLPRFSAYYSAAFDEAPGQTLRRSRPRRK
;
A
#
# COMPACT_ATOMS: atom_id res chain seq x y z
N MET A 1 22.19 5.33 -19.22
CA MET A 1 20.86 4.68 -19.09
C MET A 1 20.96 3.34 -19.83
N ALA A 2 20.97 2.23 -19.10
CA ALA A 2 21.00 0.90 -19.72
C ALA A 2 19.65 0.67 -20.42
N ALA A 3 19.70 0.26 -21.69
CA ALA A 3 18.53 -0.22 -22.42
C ALA A 3 17.89 -1.35 -21.60
N ALA A 4 16.61 -1.22 -21.29
CA ALA A 4 15.87 -2.25 -20.59
C ALA A 4 15.93 -3.54 -21.44
N GLN A 5 16.57 -4.54 -20.89
CA GLN A 5 16.79 -5.82 -21.59
C GLN A 5 15.44 -6.53 -21.67
N LYS A 6 14.90 -6.69 -22.88
CA LYS A 6 13.68 -7.45 -23.12
C LYS A 6 13.96 -8.91 -22.72
N LEU A 7 13.29 -9.39 -21.68
CA LEU A 7 13.35 -10.79 -21.30
C LEU A 7 12.29 -11.54 -22.12
N ALA A 8 12.73 -12.41 -23.01
CA ALA A 8 11.87 -13.31 -23.74
C ALA A 8 12.43 -14.73 -23.61
N LEU A 9 11.59 -15.66 -23.17
CA LEU A 9 11.92 -17.07 -23.01
C LEU A 9 10.83 -17.91 -23.67
N ARG A 10 11.26 -18.88 -24.45
CA ARG A 10 10.41 -19.96 -24.94
C ARG A 10 11.11 -21.28 -24.66
N THR A 11 10.54 -22.11 -23.82
CA THR A 11 11.17 -23.36 -23.38
C THR A 11 10.14 -24.45 -23.12
N ALA A 12 10.62 -25.69 -23.25
CA ALA A 12 9.90 -26.90 -22.83
C ALA A 12 10.50 -27.50 -21.54
N ASP A 13 11.50 -26.89 -20.97
CA ASP A 13 12.10 -27.30 -19.69
C ASP A 13 11.38 -26.66 -18.53
N LEU A 14 10.79 -27.48 -17.66
CA LEU A 14 10.04 -27.03 -16.51
C LEU A 14 10.90 -26.24 -15.52
N ALA A 15 12.16 -26.62 -15.34
CA ALA A 15 13.07 -25.94 -14.42
C ALA A 15 13.42 -24.53 -14.93
N GLU A 16 13.62 -24.37 -16.23
CA GLU A 16 13.83 -23.05 -16.84
C GLU A 16 12.57 -22.17 -16.72
N VAL A 17 11.37 -22.74 -16.94
CA VAL A 17 10.10 -22.01 -16.75
C VAL A 17 10.00 -21.51 -15.33
N ILE A 18 10.18 -22.38 -14.33
CA ILE A 18 10.09 -22.03 -12.91
C ILE A 18 11.11 -20.94 -12.56
N ALA A 19 12.35 -21.11 -13.00
CA ALA A 19 13.41 -20.14 -12.74
C ALA A 19 13.09 -18.75 -13.31
N ALA A 20 12.67 -18.69 -14.59
CA ALA A 20 12.36 -17.43 -15.26
C ALA A 20 11.12 -16.73 -14.65
N VAL A 21 10.06 -17.49 -14.39
CA VAL A 21 8.82 -16.95 -13.80
C VAL A 21 9.05 -16.51 -12.35
N SER A 22 9.89 -17.24 -11.59
CA SER A 22 10.27 -16.86 -10.22
C SER A 22 11.03 -15.52 -10.16
N LEU A 23 11.86 -15.21 -11.14
CA LEU A 23 12.54 -13.91 -11.24
C LEU A 23 11.58 -12.76 -11.48
N VAL A 24 10.47 -13.04 -12.15
CA VAL A 24 9.47 -12.01 -12.52
C VAL A 24 8.45 -11.79 -11.42
N TYR A 25 8.01 -12.82 -10.73
CA TYR A 25 6.95 -12.77 -9.73
C TYR A 25 7.44 -13.11 -8.31
N CYS A 26 7.59 -14.39 -8.02
CA CYS A 26 8.06 -14.92 -6.75
C CYS A 26 8.45 -16.39 -6.91
N PRO A 27 9.17 -16.98 -5.96
CA PRO A 27 9.35 -18.43 -5.89
C PRO A 27 8.00 -19.16 -5.86
N HIS A 28 7.87 -20.19 -6.67
CA HIS A 28 6.64 -20.97 -6.80
C HIS A 28 6.94 -22.39 -7.27
N ASP A 29 6.01 -23.29 -7.02
CA ASP A 29 6.03 -24.66 -7.54
C ASP A 29 5.04 -24.81 -8.69
N VAL A 30 5.40 -25.62 -9.68
CA VAL A 30 4.56 -25.93 -10.85
C VAL A 30 4.32 -27.41 -10.93
N THR A 31 3.05 -27.82 -10.93
CA THR A 31 2.63 -29.20 -11.15
C THR A 31 1.89 -29.31 -12.47
N ILE A 32 2.38 -30.18 -13.37
CA ILE A 32 1.72 -30.47 -14.65
C ILE A 32 0.54 -31.38 -14.39
N ARG A 33 -0.63 -31.02 -14.90
CA ARG A 33 -1.84 -31.84 -14.79
C ARG A 33 -2.08 -32.64 -16.08
N GLY A 34 -2.49 -33.90 -15.93
CA GLY A 34 -2.81 -34.80 -17.04
C GLY A 34 -1.67 -35.71 -17.45
N SER A 35 -1.88 -36.47 -18.57
CA SER A 35 -0.96 -37.50 -19.02
C SER A 35 0.22 -37.00 -19.89
N ASN A 36 0.19 -35.74 -20.29
CA ASN A 36 1.27 -35.15 -21.07
C ASN A 36 2.39 -34.67 -20.14
N ARG A 37 3.58 -35.26 -20.27
CA ARG A 37 4.74 -34.96 -19.44
C ARG A 37 5.55 -33.73 -19.91
N GLY A 38 5.16 -33.11 -21.01
CA GLY A 38 5.83 -31.93 -21.56
C GLY A 38 5.13 -30.66 -21.13
N VAL A 39 5.86 -29.66 -20.64
CA VAL A 39 5.44 -28.30 -20.50
C VAL A 39 5.97 -27.51 -21.69
N SER A 40 5.19 -26.55 -22.17
CA SER A 40 5.73 -25.50 -23.05
C SER A 40 5.22 -24.17 -22.52
N ALA A 41 6.15 -23.27 -22.25
CA ALA A 41 5.84 -21.94 -21.78
C ALA A 41 6.56 -20.87 -22.61
N GLU A 42 5.88 -19.75 -22.77
CA GLU A 42 6.43 -18.56 -23.40
C GLU A 42 6.25 -17.41 -22.39
N LEU A 43 7.37 -16.75 -22.08
CA LEU A 43 7.42 -15.61 -21.17
C LEU A 43 8.02 -14.42 -21.89
N GLU A 44 7.35 -13.28 -21.86
CA GLU A 44 7.86 -12.02 -22.39
C GLU A 44 7.62 -10.91 -21.37
N VAL A 45 8.64 -10.10 -21.08
CA VAL A 45 8.55 -8.95 -20.18
C VAL A 45 8.80 -7.68 -20.98
N ALA A 46 7.80 -6.82 -21.02
CA ALA A 46 7.86 -5.51 -21.64
C ALA A 46 8.16 -4.42 -20.59
N HIS A 47 9.11 -3.54 -20.89
CA HIS A 47 9.59 -2.50 -19.97
C HIS A 47 9.47 -1.07 -20.54
N GLY A 48 8.45 -0.76 -21.33
CA GLY A 48 8.27 0.49 -22.08
C GLY A 48 8.39 1.83 -21.33
N GLY A 49 9.17 1.87 -20.26
CA GLY A 49 9.39 3.08 -19.46
C GLY A 49 8.20 3.53 -18.61
N MET A 50 7.11 2.77 -18.65
CA MET A 50 5.92 2.94 -17.80
C MET A 50 5.90 1.83 -16.73
N GLN A 51 4.84 1.03 -16.72
CA GLN A 51 4.67 -0.10 -15.81
C GLN A 51 5.09 -1.38 -16.52
N PRO A 52 5.91 -2.26 -15.90
CA PRO A 52 6.23 -3.55 -16.50
C PRO A 52 4.97 -4.38 -16.76
N VAL A 53 4.85 -4.88 -18.00
CA VAL A 53 3.81 -5.79 -18.44
C VAL A 53 4.47 -7.14 -18.75
N VAL A 54 3.88 -8.21 -18.24
CA VAL A 54 4.38 -9.56 -18.43
C VAL A 54 3.36 -10.37 -19.18
N GLU A 55 3.75 -10.95 -20.30
CA GLU A 55 2.97 -11.94 -21.05
C GLU A 55 3.50 -13.32 -20.73
N LEU A 56 2.62 -14.23 -20.31
CA LEU A 56 2.94 -15.61 -19.98
C LEU A 56 1.89 -16.53 -20.58
N ARG A 57 2.35 -17.58 -21.28
CA ARG A 57 1.51 -18.61 -21.88
C ARG A 57 1.96 -19.99 -21.45
N TYR A 58 0.99 -20.83 -21.10
CA TYR A 58 1.17 -22.26 -20.92
C TYR A 58 0.38 -23.04 -21.97
N SER A 59 1.02 -24.00 -22.64
CA SER A 59 0.33 -24.90 -23.59
C SER A 59 -0.02 -26.26 -22.97
N THR A 60 0.10 -26.38 -21.66
CA THR A 60 -0.23 -27.60 -20.90
C THR A 60 -0.96 -27.17 -19.62
N PRO A 61 -1.97 -27.93 -19.17
CA PRO A 61 -2.64 -27.62 -17.91
C PRO A 61 -1.67 -27.71 -16.74
N VAL A 62 -1.58 -26.66 -15.94
CA VAL A 62 -0.68 -26.61 -14.78
C VAL A 62 -1.42 -26.11 -13.54
N THR A 63 -0.97 -26.58 -12.38
CA THR A 63 -1.25 -25.97 -11.09
C THR A 63 0.01 -25.26 -10.60
N ILE A 64 -0.11 -24.02 -10.26
CA ILE A 64 0.95 -23.20 -9.70
C ILE A 64 0.64 -22.99 -8.22
N ASP A 65 1.55 -23.39 -7.35
CA ASP A 65 1.53 -23.05 -5.94
C ASP A 65 2.52 -21.91 -5.73
N ALA A 66 1.98 -20.71 -5.72
CA ALA A 66 2.75 -19.51 -5.49
C ALA A 66 2.67 -19.17 -4.00
N GLY A 67 3.82 -19.09 -3.37
CA GLY A 67 3.92 -18.57 -2.02
C GLY A 67 3.39 -17.14 -1.91
N ASP A 68 3.77 -16.45 -0.87
CA ASP A 68 3.44 -15.05 -0.71
C ASP A 68 4.17 -14.18 -1.77
N PHE A 69 3.42 -13.28 -2.42
CA PHE A 69 4.01 -12.25 -3.29
C PHE A 69 4.42 -11.06 -2.42
N PRO A 70 5.66 -10.91 -2.04
CA PRO A 70 6.05 -9.78 -1.21
C PRO A 70 5.91 -8.48 -1.99
N ARG A 71 5.12 -7.54 -1.48
CA ARG A 71 5.03 -6.16 -1.97
C ARG A 71 4.44 -5.93 -3.37
N LEU A 72 3.98 -6.98 -4.06
CA LEU A 72 3.41 -6.85 -5.40
C LEU A 72 1.94 -7.21 -5.41
N MET A 73 1.14 -6.30 -5.92
CA MET A 73 -0.23 -6.56 -6.35
C MET A 73 -0.22 -6.96 -7.82
N LEU A 74 -0.73 -8.14 -8.13
CA LEU A 74 -0.77 -8.64 -9.50
C LEU A 74 -2.16 -8.45 -10.10
N MET A 75 -2.22 -7.82 -11.26
CA MET A 75 -3.41 -7.73 -12.10
C MET A 75 -3.25 -8.68 -13.28
N MET A 76 -3.90 -9.85 -13.20
CA MET A 76 -3.75 -10.94 -14.18
C MET A 76 -4.91 -10.96 -15.15
N THR A 77 -4.72 -10.42 -16.34
CA THR A 77 -5.70 -10.49 -17.44
C THR A 77 -5.52 -11.80 -18.20
N CYS A 78 -6.55 -12.62 -18.27
CA CYS A 78 -6.58 -13.80 -19.12
C CYS A 78 -6.75 -13.37 -20.58
N ALA A 79 -5.74 -13.65 -21.40
CA ALA A 79 -5.78 -13.37 -22.85
C ALA A 79 -6.41 -14.52 -23.64
N ASP A 80 -6.20 -15.78 -23.22
CA ASP A 80 -6.79 -16.98 -23.82
C ASP A 80 -6.98 -18.07 -22.75
N GLY A 81 -7.94 -18.96 -22.93
CA GLY A 81 -8.24 -20.06 -22.01
C GLY A 81 -9.05 -19.62 -20.78
N SER A 82 -8.80 -20.35 -19.69
CA SER A 82 -9.46 -20.11 -18.39
C SER A 82 -8.56 -20.54 -17.24
N ALA A 83 -8.82 -19.95 -16.07
CA ALA A 83 -8.09 -20.28 -14.87
C ALA A 83 -8.96 -20.18 -13.62
N THR A 84 -8.52 -20.79 -12.53
CA THR A 84 -9.05 -20.58 -11.18
C THR A 84 -7.93 -20.19 -10.22
N ALA A 85 -8.24 -19.33 -9.27
CA ALA A 85 -7.35 -18.91 -8.20
C ALA A 85 -7.97 -19.19 -6.83
N VAL A 86 -7.14 -19.59 -5.88
CA VAL A 86 -7.45 -19.66 -4.46
C VAL A 86 -6.47 -18.79 -3.71
N GLN A 87 -6.97 -17.89 -2.88
CA GLN A 87 -6.17 -17.03 -2.00
C GLN A 87 -6.80 -17.03 -0.61
N GLY A 88 -6.14 -17.60 0.38
CA GLY A 88 -6.76 -17.84 1.69
C GLY A 88 -8.03 -18.67 1.55
N ASN A 89 -9.17 -18.14 2.01
CA ASN A 89 -10.48 -18.79 1.92
C ASN A 89 -11.29 -18.39 0.66
N ALA A 90 -10.76 -17.49 -0.16
CA ALA A 90 -11.45 -17.03 -1.36
C ALA A 90 -11.06 -17.86 -2.57
N ARG A 91 -12.03 -18.11 -3.45
CA ARG A 91 -11.85 -18.78 -4.74
C ARG A 91 -12.53 -18.00 -5.84
N ALA A 92 -11.85 -17.81 -6.95
CA ALA A 92 -12.39 -17.19 -8.15
C ALA A 92 -11.98 -17.94 -9.41
N ALA A 93 -12.83 -17.87 -10.43
CA ALA A 93 -12.51 -18.30 -11.78
C ALA A 93 -12.54 -17.09 -12.71
N TRP A 94 -11.63 -17.05 -13.67
CA TRP A 94 -11.65 -16.04 -14.73
C TRP A 94 -11.26 -16.66 -16.08
N ARG A 95 -11.64 -16.00 -17.13
CA ARG A 95 -11.49 -16.48 -18.50
C ARG A 95 -11.05 -15.35 -19.43
N SER A 96 -10.81 -15.68 -20.68
CA SER A 96 -10.40 -14.71 -21.70
C SER A 96 -11.19 -13.40 -21.64
N GLY A 97 -10.47 -12.28 -21.63
CA GLY A 97 -10.99 -10.92 -21.50
C GLY A 97 -11.30 -10.47 -20.07
N GLN A 98 -10.97 -11.27 -19.05
CA GLN A 98 -11.18 -10.91 -17.64
C GLN A 98 -9.85 -10.75 -16.89
N THR A 99 -9.80 -9.76 -15.99
CA THR A 99 -8.68 -9.49 -15.12
C THR A 99 -9.02 -9.86 -13.68
N LEU A 100 -8.13 -10.60 -13.02
CA LEU A 100 -8.22 -10.97 -11.61
C LEU A 100 -7.08 -10.32 -10.82
N PRO A 101 -7.38 -9.57 -9.73
CA PRO A 101 -6.35 -9.06 -8.82
C PRO A 101 -5.93 -10.15 -7.83
N LEU A 102 -4.62 -10.28 -7.60
CA LEU A 102 -4.04 -11.11 -6.54
C LEU A 102 -3.32 -10.21 -5.55
N SER A 103 -3.78 -10.22 -4.31
CA SER A 103 -3.22 -9.39 -3.23
C SER A 103 -1.97 -10.03 -2.61
N PRO A 104 -0.95 -9.24 -2.23
CA PRO A 104 0.20 -9.74 -1.48
C PRO A 104 -0.17 -10.17 -0.06
N GLY A 105 0.71 -10.90 0.60
CA GLY A 105 0.53 -11.36 1.98
C GLY A 105 -0.39 -12.57 2.13
N LEU A 106 -0.73 -13.23 1.03
CA LEU A 106 -1.55 -14.44 0.99
C LEU A 106 -0.96 -15.42 -0.02
N GLY A 107 -0.75 -16.66 0.38
CA GLY A 107 -0.40 -17.72 -0.57
C GLY A 107 -1.49 -17.89 -1.63
N SER A 108 -1.09 -18.21 -2.84
CA SER A 108 -1.99 -18.33 -3.98
C SER A 108 -1.80 -19.66 -4.70
N GLN A 109 -2.89 -20.38 -4.89
CA GLN A 109 -2.92 -21.54 -5.78
C GLN A 109 -3.65 -21.15 -7.06
N LEU A 110 -3.01 -21.39 -8.21
CA LEU A 110 -3.54 -21.03 -9.52
C LEU A 110 -3.63 -22.29 -10.38
N ASP A 111 -4.79 -22.57 -10.93
CA ASP A 111 -5.02 -23.67 -11.87
C ASP A 111 -5.26 -23.09 -13.26
N PHE A 112 -4.36 -23.34 -14.19
CA PHE A 112 -4.46 -22.91 -15.58
C PHE A 112 -4.87 -24.07 -16.47
N ASP A 113 -5.75 -23.83 -17.44
CA ASP A 113 -6.04 -24.80 -18.50
C ASP A 113 -4.87 -24.87 -19.51
N GLY A 114 -4.93 -25.84 -20.43
CA GLY A 114 -3.83 -26.06 -21.39
C GLY A 114 -3.75 -25.04 -22.53
N ARG A 115 -4.53 -23.97 -22.49
CA ARG A 115 -4.51 -22.87 -23.46
C ARG A 115 -4.33 -21.52 -22.78
N PHE A 116 -4.06 -21.54 -21.49
CA PHE A 116 -4.02 -20.32 -20.69
C PHE A 116 -2.89 -19.40 -21.15
N ALA A 117 -3.27 -18.20 -21.51
CA ALA A 117 -2.36 -17.09 -21.74
C ALA A 117 -2.80 -15.91 -20.91
N GLN A 118 -1.85 -15.20 -20.34
CA GLN A 118 -2.12 -14.01 -19.52
C GLN A 118 -1.25 -12.83 -19.91
N THR A 119 -1.79 -11.65 -19.68
CA THR A 119 -1.05 -10.40 -19.60
C THR A 119 -1.17 -9.90 -18.16
N SER A 120 -0.08 -9.73 -17.46
CA SER A 120 -0.12 -9.25 -16.08
C SER A 120 0.61 -7.92 -15.90
N VAL A 121 0.03 -7.07 -15.06
CA VAL A 121 0.62 -5.81 -14.60
C VAL A 121 0.93 -5.94 -13.12
N ARG A 122 2.14 -5.55 -12.72
CA ARG A 122 2.59 -5.57 -11.33
C ARG A 122 2.51 -4.17 -10.76
N LEU A 123 1.70 -3.98 -9.73
CA LEU A 123 1.55 -2.72 -9.02
C LEU A 123 2.23 -2.80 -7.67
N ASP A 124 2.96 -1.76 -7.29
CA ASP A 124 3.57 -1.69 -5.97
C ASP A 124 2.50 -1.44 -4.91
N ILE A 125 2.40 -2.34 -3.92
CA ILE A 125 1.38 -2.25 -2.87
C ILE A 125 1.59 -1.03 -1.97
N GLU A 126 2.82 -0.60 -1.73
CA GLU A 126 3.09 0.57 -0.89
C GLU A 126 2.58 1.86 -1.54
N HIS A 127 2.69 1.96 -2.87
CA HIS A 127 2.11 3.08 -3.61
C HIS A 127 0.58 3.05 -3.56
N LEU A 128 -0.05 1.87 -3.70
CA LEU A 128 -1.51 1.70 -3.55
C LEU A 128 -1.98 2.06 -2.14
N GLU A 129 -1.29 1.60 -1.10
CA GLU A 129 -1.61 1.90 0.30
C GLU A 129 -1.42 3.39 0.62
N THR A 130 -0.36 3.99 0.11
CA THR A 130 -0.12 5.43 0.23
C THR A 130 -1.23 6.24 -0.44
N LEU A 131 -1.65 5.85 -1.64
CA LEU A 131 -2.73 6.50 -2.36
C LEU A 131 -4.06 6.32 -1.63
N CYS A 132 -4.37 5.11 -1.16
CA CYS A 132 -5.57 4.80 -0.38
C CYS A 132 -5.62 5.62 0.92
N SER A 133 -4.53 5.65 1.68
CA SER A 133 -4.38 6.45 2.90
C SER A 133 -4.59 7.96 2.63
N ARG A 134 -4.05 8.46 1.52
CA ARG A 134 -4.22 9.85 1.09
C ARG A 134 -5.68 10.17 0.75
N TRP A 135 -6.40 9.26 0.09
CA TRP A 135 -7.82 9.43 -0.23
C TRP A 135 -8.71 9.35 1.01
N LEU A 136 -8.38 8.43 1.92
CA LEU A 136 -9.09 8.27 3.20
C LEU A 136 -8.75 9.38 4.20
N ASN A 137 -7.60 10.04 4.02
CA ASN A 137 -7.05 11.03 4.93
C ASN A 137 -6.73 10.48 6.35
N PHE A 138 -6.45 9.18 6.44
CA PHE A 138 -5.91 8.50 7.63
C PHE A 138 -4.98 7.34 7.23
N PRO A 139 -4.02 6.94 8.11
CA PRO A 139 -3.19 5.77 7.86
C PRO A 139 -4.02 4.49 7.86
N LEU A 140 -3.65 3.53 7.02
CA LEU A 140 -4.32 2.24 6.98
C LEU A 140 -4.00 1.42 8.24
N ASP A 141 -5.02 0.83 8.86
CA ASP A 141 -4.89 -0.02 10.06
C ASP A 141 -4.46 -1.45 9.70
N HIS A 142 -4.79 -1.87 8.49
CA HIS A 142 -4.52 -3.20 7.95
C HIS A 142 -3.99 -3.10 6.52
N PRO A 143 -3.25 -4.11 6.04
CA PRO A 143 -2.83 -4.15 4.64
C PRO A 143 -4.02 -4.03 3.68
N LEU A 144 -3.81 -3.29 2.58
CA LEU A 144 -4.82 -3.16 1.52
C LEU A 144 -5.00 -4.51 0.81
N ARG A 145 -6.24 -4.98 0.73
CA ARG A 145 -6.61 -6.25 0.09
C ARG A 145 -7.80 -6.08 -0.81
N PHE A 146 -7.62 -6.43 -2.06
CA PHE A 146 -8.71 -6.47 -3.03
C PHE A 146 -9.50 -7.76 -2.92
N GLU A 147 -10.80 -7.70 -3.23
CA GLU A 147 -11.61 -8.91 -3.34
C GLU A 147 -11.11 -9.78 -4.49
N LEU A 148 -10.97 -11.08 -4.23
CA LEU A 148 -10.59 -12.07 -5.24
C LEU A 148 -11.78 -12.36 -6.17
N ARG A 149 -11.99 -11.50 -7.15
CA ARG A 149 -13.01 -11.66 -8.19
C ARG A 149 -12.59 -10.93 -9.46
N PRO A 150 -13.10 -11.32 -10.64
CA PRO A 150 -12.83 -10.59 -11.87
C PRO A 150 -13.30 -9.13 -11.80
N PHE A 151 -12.65 -8.26 -12.55
CA PHE A 151 -13.03 -6.87 -12.69
C PHE A 151 -14.47 -6.74 -13.21
N SER A 152 -15.13 -5.63 -12.90
CA SER A 152 -16.41 -5.27 -13.53
C SER A 152 -16.19 -5.00 -15.02
N SER A 153 -17.23 -5.13 -15.82
CA SER A 153 -17.15 -4.89 -17.27
C SER A 153 -16.69 -3.46 -17.63
N GLU A 154 -16.95 -2.48 -16.77
CA GLU A 154 -16.52 -1.09 -16.97
C GLU A 154 -15.04 -0.93 -16.66
N LEU A 155 -14.60 -1.46 -15.52
CA LEU A 155 -13.20 -1.45 -15.15
C LEU A 155 -12.36 -2.23 -16.17
N GLU A 156 -12.82 -3.40 -16.60
CA GLU A 156 -12.13 -4.23 -17.59
C GLU A 156 -11.85 -3.48 -18.90
N LYS A 157 -12.85 -2.76 -19.42
CA LYS A 157 -12.68 -1.97 -20.66
C LYS A 157 -11.60 -0.90 -20.50
N THR A 158 -11.65 -0.14 -19.40
CA THR A 158 -10.68 0.94 -19.16
C THR A 158 -9.27 0.36 -18.88
N TRP A 159 -9.21 -0.73 -18.13
CA TRP A 159 -7.96 -1.44 -17.83
C TRP A 159 -7.31 -1.97 -19.12
N ALA A 160 -8.07 -2.66 -19.96
CA ALA A 160 -7.58 -3.19 -21.24
C ALA A 160 -7.02 -2.08 -22.15
N GLN A 161 -7.69 -0.91 -22.20
CA GLN A 161 -7.19 0.24 -22.96
C GLN A 161 -5.88 0.79 -22.39
N ALA A 162 -5.77 0.88 -21.08
CA ALA A 162 -4.54 1.34 -20.41
C ALA A 162 -3.37 0.36 -20.65
N VAL A 163 -3.61 -0.94 -20.55
CA VAL A 163 -2.59 -1.97 -20.86
C VAL A 163 -2.21 -1.94 -22.33
N ALA A 164 -3.18 -1.82 -23.24
CA ALA A 164 -2.93 -1.69 -24.68
C ALA A 164 -2.07 -0.47 -25.03
N LEU A 165 -2.25 0.65 -24.30
CA LEU A 165 -1.41 1.83 -24.45
C LEU A 165 0.04 1.52 -24.06
N ILE A 166 0.28 0.88 -22.93
CA ILE A 166 1.62 0.45 -22.50
C ILE A 166 2.27 -0.39 -23.59
N MET A 167 1.56 -1.43 -24.06
CA MET A 167 2.06 -2.35 -25.09
C MET A 167 2.33 -1.64 -26.43
N THR A 168 1.59 -0.60 -26.74
CA THR A 168 1.81 0.20 -27.94
C THR A 168 3.09 1.00 -27.85
N TYR A 169 3.34 1.67 -26.73
CA TYR A 169 4.58 2.42 -26.51
C TYR A 169 5.80 1.51 -26.51
N GLU A 170 5.67 0.32 -25.90
CA GLU A 170 6.72 -0.70 -25.94
C GLU A 170 7.04 -1.13 -27.37
N ARG A 171 6.03 -1.51 -28.17
CA ARG A 171 6.22 -1.93 -29.57
C ARG A 171 6.83 -0.84 -30.44
N MET A 172 6.48 0.41 -30.19
CA MET A 172 7.02 1.56 -30.92
C MET A 172 8.37 2.04 -30.36
N ASN A 173 8.88 1.40 -29.30
CA ASN A 173 10.09 1.79 -28.57
C ASN A 173 10.07 3.27 -28.16
N ILE A 174 8.90 3.78 -27.73
CA ILE A 174 8.71 5.14 -27.25
C ILE A 174 8.92 5.18 -25.75
N VAL A 175 9.88 5.99 -25.30
CA VAL A 175 10.14 6.22 -23.87
C VAL A 175 9.43 7.50 -23.44
N LEU A 176 8.51 7.38 -22.48
CA LEU A 176 7.86 8.53 -21.88
C LEU A 176 8.82 9.33 -20.99
N PRO A 177 8.70 10.67 -20.94
CA PRO A 177 9.30 11.45 -19.87
C PRO A 177 8.87 10.94 -18.50
N GLN A 178 9.78 10.95 -17.53
CA GLN A 178 9.54 10.38 -16.19
C GLN A 178 8.24 10.89 -15.54
N ALA A 179 7.97 12.20 -15.64
CA ALA A 179 6.75 12.79 -15.09
C ALA A 179 5.46 12.21 -15.70
N ALA A 180 5.46 11.97 -17.03
CA ALA A 180 4.32 11.36 -17.71
C ALA A 180 4.15 9.89 -17.33
N ALA A 181 5.23 9.13 -17.22
CA ALA A 181 5.22 7.75 -16.74
C ALA A 181 4.67 7.64 -15.31
N MET A 182 5.10 8.53 -14.41
CA MET A 182 4.59 8.59 -13.04
C MET A 182 3.10 8.93 -12.97
N SER A 183 2.64 9.92 -13.77
CA SER A 183 1.21 10.28 -13.82
C SER A 183 0.35 9.14 -14.36
N PHE A 184 0.85 8.42 -15.36
CA PHE A 184 0.16 7.25 -15.90
C PHE A 184 0.12 6.10 -14.88
N HIS A 185 1.21 5.86 -14.15
CA HIS A 185 1.24 4.89 -13.07
C HIS A 185 0.21 5.24 -11.98
N GLU A 186 0.17 6.50 -11.51
CA GLU A 186 -0.82 6.94 -10.52
C GLU A 186 -2.25 6.81 -11.05
N PHE A 187 -2.49 7.03 -12.34
CA PHE A 187 -3.78 6.76 -12.97
C PHE A 187 -4.18 5.29 -12.87
N MET A 188 -3.27 4.36 -13.16
CA MET A 188 -3.53 2.91 -13.06
C MET A 188 -3.87 2.49 -11.62
N LEU A 189 -3.12 3.00 -10.64
CA LEU A 189 -3.41 2.76 -9.21
C LEU A 189 -4.79 3.31 -8.83
N SER A 190 -5.08 4.54 -9.23
CA SER A 190 -6.35 5.21 -8.95
C SER A 190 -7.54 4.49 -9.56
N LEU A 191 -7.39 3.99 -10.78
CA LEU A 191 -8.43 3.26 -11.50
C LEU A 191 -8.87 2.00 -10.74
N VAL A 192 -7.90 1.19 -10.30
CA VAL A 192 -8.19 -0.04 -9.58
C VAL A 192 -8.73 0.25 -8.18
N LEU A 193 -8.12 1.18 -7.47
CA LEU A 193 -8.52 1.56 -6.11
C LEU A 193 -9.94 2.13 -6.07
N ALA A 194 -10.34 2.91 -7.08
CA ALA A 194 -11.68 3.50 -7.12
C ALA A 194 -12.78 2.51 -7.50
N GLN A 195 -12.49 1.53 -8.35
CA GLN A 195 -13.52 0.74 -9.02
C GLN A 195 -13.56 -0.74 -8.60
N HIS A 196 -12.45 -1.32 -8.17
CA HIS A 196 -12.44 -2.71 -7.69
C HIS A 196 -12.64 -2.76 -6.18
N PRO A 197 -13.54 -3.62 -5.65
CA PRO A 197 -13.77 -3.74 -4.22
C PRO A 197 -12.54 -4.20 -3.45
N HIS A 198 -12.32 -3.58 -2.29
CA HIS A 198 -11.26 -3.89 -1.35
C HIS A 198 -11.70 -3.59 0.08
N ASN A 199 -10.93 -4.00 1.06
CA ASN A 199 -11.27 -3.87 2.48
C ASN A 199 -11.52 -2.42 2.97
N TYR A 200 -11.11 -1.38 2.22
CA TYR A 200 -11.38 0.02 2.49
C TYR A 200 -12.45 0.64 1.57
N SER A 201 -13.06 -0.13 0.67
CA SER A 201 -14.04 0.40 -0.30
C SER A 201 -15.21 1.11 0.36
N ASP A 202 -15.73 0.59 1.48
CA ASP A 202 -16.84 1.20 2.19
C ASP A 202 -16.46 2.55 2.81
N HIS A 203 -15.21 2.72 3.21
CA HIS A 203 -14.71 3.99 3.70
C HIS A 203 -14.57 5.01 2.57
N LEU A 204 -14.17 4.58 1.38
CA LEU A 204 -14.07 5.45 0.19
C LEU A 204 -15.44 5.81 -0.41
N ARG A 205 -16.42 4.88 -0.33
CA ARG A 205 -17.79 5.10 -0.86
C ARG A 205 -18.66 5.93 0.08
N ARG A 206 -18.40 5.89 1.38
CA ARG A 206 -19.04 6.84 2.27
C ARG A 206 -18.69 8.20 1.73
N PRO A 207 -19.67 9.12 1.51
CA PRO A 207 -19.30 10.48 1.21
C PRO A 207 -18.28 10.87 2.27
N SER A 208 -17.05 11.13 1.82
CA SER A 208 -15.99 11.58 2.74
C SER A 208 -16.63 12.67 3.54
N PRO A 209 -16.73 12.55 4.88
CA PRO A 209 -17.30 13.61 5.64
C PRO A 209 -16.50 14.83 5.21
N ILE A 210 -17.13 15.70 4.45
CA ILE A 210 -16.65 16.89 3.76
C ILE A 210 -15.16 17.08 4.03
N ALA A 211 -14.31 17.03 3.00
CA ALA A 211 -12.84 16.95 3.15
C ALA A 211 -12.38 17.80 4.33
N VAL A 212 -11.71 17.16 5.30
CA VAL A 212 -11.25 17.86 6.52
C VAL A 212 -10.77 19.24 6.12
N PRO A 213 -11.35 20.31 6.64
CA PRO A 213 -11.06 21.64 6.15
C PRO A 213 -9.55 21.85 6.06
N ARG A 214 -9.09 22.48 4.99
CA ARG A 214 -7.66 22.81 4.79
C ARG A 214 -7.02 23.36 6.07
N MET A 215 -7.78 24.19 6.77
CA MET A 215 -7.41 24.75 8.07
C MET A 215 -7.05 23.66 9.11
N VAL A 216 -7.84 22.61 9.25
CA VAL A 216 -7.58 21.54 10.24
C VAL A 216 -6.36 20.74 9.86
N ARG A 217 -6.19 20.40 8.58
CA ARG A 217 -5.00 19.67 8.08
C ARG A 217 -3.71 20.48 8.24
N GLU A 218 -3.75 21.77 7.90
CA GLU A 218 -2.61 22.67 8.08
C GLU A 218 -2.29 22.85 9.57
N ALA A 219 -3.30 22.95 10.43
CA ALA A 219 -3.09 23.00 11.86
C ALA A 219 -2.41 21.74 12.41
N GLU A 220 -2.86 20.56 12.00
CA GLU A 220 -2.23 19.30 12.36
C GLU A 220 -0.78 19.20 11.90
N HIS A 221 -0.51 19.62 10.66
CA HIS A 221 0.85 19.66 10.14
C HIS A 221 1.75 20.56 11.01
N TRP A 222 1.29 21.77 11.31
CA TRP A 222 2.03 22.70 12.16
C TRP A 222 2.22 22.17 13.58
N MET A 223 1.21 21.56 14.19
CA MET A 223 1.30 20.97 15.52
C MET A 223 2.32 19.82 15.60
N ARG A 224 2.52 19.07 14.50
CA ARG A 224 3.51 17.99 14.43
C ARG A 224 4.94 18.49 14.21
N THR A 225 5.10 19.58 13.49
CA THR A 225 6.42 20.10 13.09
C THR A 225 6.92 21.24 13.97
N ALA A 226 6.06 21.79 14.81
CA ALA A 226 6.37 22.91 15.67
C ALA A 226 7.11 22.50 16.95
N GLY A 227 7.91 23.41 17.45
CA GLY A 227 8.65 23.21 18.70
C GLY A 227 7.76 23.08 19.95
N PRO A 228 8.36 22.68 21.10
CA PRO A 228 7.65 22.37 22.33
C PRO A 228 6.87 23.56 22.93
N GLU A 229 7.26 24.79 22.62
CA GLU A 229 6.63 26.01 23.14
C GLU A 229 5.41 26.46 22.33
N THR A 230 5.16 25.87 21.16
CA THR A 230 4.07 26.28 20.29
C THR A 230 2.70 26.07 20.94
N SER A 231 1.93 27.12 21.06
CA SER A 231 0.56 27.09 21.59
C SER A 231 -0.46 26.90 20.44
N VAL A 232 -1.68 26.53 20.80
CA VAL A 232 -2.81 26.50 19.86
C VAL A 232 -3.10 27.89 19.29
N SER A 233 -2.83 28.94 20.06
CA SER A 233 -2.97 30.32 19.63
C SER A 233 -1.99 30.67 18.51
N ASP A 234 -0.74 30.19 18.62
CA ASP A 234 0.28 30.42 17.59
C ASP A 234 -0.08 29.72 16.29
N VAL A 235 -0.65 28.51 16.39
CA VAL A 235 -1.15 27.78 15.23
C VAL A 235 -2.30 28.53 14.57
N ALA A 236 -3.27 29.02 15.33
CA ALA A 236 -4.39 29.81 14.82
C ALA A 236 -3.93 31.10 14.14
N ALA A 237 -3.01 31.85 14.78
CA ALA A 237 -2.41 33.07 14.23
C ALA A 237 -1.69 32.82 12.93
N ARG A 238 -0.88 31.75 12.85
CA ARG A 238 -0.13 31.36 11.65
C ARG A 238 -1.05 31.00 10.48
N LEU A 239 -2.18 30.40 10.76
CA LEU A 239 -3.18 30.02 9.76
C LEU A 239 -4.13 31.19 9.39
N GLY A 240 -4.04 32.31 10.08
CA GLY A 240 -4.94 33.45 9.87
C GLY A 240 -6.40 33.16 10.25
N VAL A 241 -6.63 32.27 11.22
CA VAL A 241 -7.97 31.88 11.66
C VAL A 241 -8.20 32.18 13.14
N SER A 242 -9.47 32.32 13.54
CA SER A 242 -9.78 32.48 14.94
C SER A 242 -9.63 31.19 15.74
N LEU A 243 -9.29 31.27 17.02
CA LEU A 243 -9.27 30.10 17.92
C LEU A 243 -10.61 29.35 17.91
N ARG A 244 -11.73 30.10 17.88
CA ARG A 244 -13.08 29.52 17.79
C ARG A 244 -13.27 28.68 16.53
N SER A 245 -12.81 29.19 15.37
CA SER A 245 -12.89 28.45 14.11
C SER A 245 -12.05 27.16 14.16
N LEU A 246 -10.86 27.24 14.76
CA LEU A 246 -9.98 26.08 14.94
C LEU A 246 -10.61 25.05 15.88
N GLU A 247 -11.21 25.48 17.00
CA GLU A 247 -11.91 24.60 17.94
C GLU A 247 -13.11 23.90 17.31
N VAL A 248 -13.94 24.64 16.56
CA VAL A 248 -15.10 24.08 15.85
C VAL A 248 -14.61 23.03 14.85
N GLY A 249 -13.59 23.34 14.03
CA GLY A 249 -13.04 22.41 13.06
C GLY A 249 -12.50 21.14 13.71
N PHE A 250 -11.74 21.25 14.80
CA PHE A 250 -11.22 20.05 15.49
C PHE A 250 -12.30 19.22 16.18
N ARG A 251 -13.33 19.85 16.77
CA ARG A 251 -14.46 19.11 17.35
C ARG A 251 -15.24 18.35 16.28
N GLU A 252 -15.51 19.00 15.16
CA GLU A 252 -16.29 18.42 14.06
C GLU A 252 -15.52 17.30 13.35
N TRP A 253 -14.21 17.50 13.10
CA TRP A 253 -13.43 16.65 12.23
C TRP A 253 -12.48 15.69 12.96
N ARG A 254 -12.19 15.91 14.24
CA ARG A 254 -11.30 15.09 15.06
C ARG A 254 -11.94 14.62 16.37
N GLN A 255 -13.18 15.02 16.61
CA GLN A 255 -13.89 14.71 17.87
C GLN A 255 -13.06 15.05 19.13
N SER A 256 -12.18 16.03 19.01
CA SER A 256 -11.27 16.48 20.05
C SER A 256 -11.09 18.00 19.97
N THR A 257 -10.54 18.61 21.00
CA THR A 257 -10.13 20.01 20.92
C THR A 257 -8.71 20.11 20.35
N PRO A 258 -8.32 21.24 19.71
CA PRO A 258 -6.94 21.46 19.26
C PRO A 258 -5.92 21.28 20.39
N THR A 259 -6.27 21.69 21.61
CA THR A 259 -5.42 21.54 22.81
C THR A 259 -5.24 20.06 23.20
N GLN A 260 -6.30 19.26 23.11
CA GLN A 260 -6.21 17.81 23.36
C GLN A 260 -5.37 17.13 22.31
N TYR A 261 -5.54 17.51 21.05
CA TYR A 261 -4.75 16.97 19.94
C TYR A 261 -3.26 17.28 20.09
N LEU A 262 -2.90 18.54 20.34
CA LEU A 262 -1.51 18.95 20.57
C LEU A 262 -0.89 18.23 21.77
N ARG A 263 -1.66 18.08 22.86
CA ARG A 263 -1.22 17.34 24.04
C ARG A 263 -0.95 15.87 23.72
N LYS A 264 -1.80 15.22 22.92
CA LYS A 264 -1.61 13.84 22.50
C LYS A 264 -0.29 13.69 21.73
N LEU A 265 -0.02 14.54 20.74
CA LEU A 265 1.24 14.52 19.98
C LEU A 265 2.47 14.66 20.90
N ARG A 266 2.43 15.58 21.87
CA ARG A 266 3.52 15.79 22.83
C ARG A 266 3.73 14.60 23.74
N LEU A 267 2.66 13.93 24.17
CA LEU A 267 2.74 12.72 24.99
C LEU A 267 3.31 11.55 24.18
N GLU A 268 2.96 11.41 22.92
CA GLU A 268 3.51 10.40 22.01
C GLU A 268 5.02 10.62 21.79
N ALA A 269 5.46 11.86 21.56
CA ALA A 269 6.85 12.22 21.43
C ALA A 269 7.64 11.93 22.74
N ALA A 270 7.12 12.37 23.88
CA ALA A 270 7.70 12.09 25.19
C ALA A 270 7.82 10.58 25.46
N ARG A 271 6.82 9.79 25.07
CA ARG A 271 6.87 8.32 25.18
C ARG A 271 7.97 7.73 24.30
N ALA A 272 8.10 8.20 23.07
CA ALA A 272 9.16 7.73 22.17
C ALA A 272 10.56 7.97 22.78
N GLU A 273 10.81 9.13 23.37
CA GLU A 273 12.06 9.45 24.06
C GLU A 273 12.28 8.60 25.31
N LEU A 274 11.24 8.34 26.11
CA LEU A 274 11.34 7.47 27.29
C LEU A 274 11.56 6.00 26.93
N LEU A 275 11.14 5.56 25.74
CA LEU A 275 11.36 4.20 25.23
C LEU A 275 12.76 4.02 24.63
N ALA A 276 13.41 5.09 24.18
CA ALA A 276 14.77 5.08 23.63
C ALA A 276 15.69 6.04 24.42
N PRO A 277 15.90 5.81 25.74
CA PRO A 277 16.61 6.75 26.60
C PRO A 277 18.13 6.74 26.37
N SER A 278 18.75 7.92 26.43
CA SER A 278 20.18 8.08 26.63
C SER A 278 20.56 7.94 28.14
N GLU A 279 21.84 7.96 28.46
CA GLU A 279 22.29 7.94 29.87
C GLU A 279 21.80 9.16 30.67
N SER A 280 21.68 10.33 30.02
CA SER A 280 21.24 11.58 30.65
C SER A 280 19.72 11.77 30.66
N THR A 281 18.94 10.89 30.02
CA THR A 281 17.49 11.02 29.93
C THR A 281 16.84 10.95 31.31
N THR A 282 16.06 11.96 31.64
CA THR A 282 15.25 12.01 32.88
C THR A 282 13.77 12.30 32.51
N VAL A 283 12.86 11.88 33.38
CA VAL A 283 11.43 12.19 33.19
C VAL A 283 11.19 13.70 33.13
N THR A 284 11.97 14.47 33.91
CA THR A 284 11.89 15.93 33.95
C THR A 284 12.34 16.55 32.63
N SER A 285 13.52 16.15 32.13
CA SER A 285 14.00 16.69 30.83
C SER A 285 13.01 16.36 29.71
N VAL A 286 12.57 15.11 29.58
CA VAL A 286 11.63 14.68 28.56
C VAL A 286 10.32 15.47 28.65
N ALA A 287 9.79 15.73 29.85
CA ALA A 287 8.59 16.52 30.01
C ALA A 287 8.78 17.96 29.50
N LEU A 288 9.88 18.62 29.87
CA LEU A 288 10.19 19.99 29.46
C LEU A 288 10.44 20.07 27.93
N ASP A 289 11.24 19.16 27.40
CA ASP A 289 11.59 19.09 25.96
C ASP A 289 10.37 18.86 25.08
N ASN A 290 9.28 18.29 25.65
CA ASN A 290 7.99 18.09 24.97
C ASN A 290 6.93 19.10 25.40
N GLY A 291 7.30 20.24 26.02
CA GLY A 291 6.41 21.37 26.32
C GLY A 291 5.46 21.14 27.49
N PHE A 292 5.86 20.30 28.46
CA PHE A 292 5.13 20.13 29.72
C PHE A 292 5.88 20.81 30.89
N PHE A 293 5.54 22.05 31.17
CA PHE A 293 6.17 22.85 32.23
C PHE A 293 5.64 22.54 33.64
N HIS A 294 4.62 21.67 33.75
CA HIS A 294 4.01 21.28 35.03
C HIS A 294 4.07 19.75 35.19
N LEU A 295 5.10 19.25 35.85
CA LEU A 295 5.41 17.82 35.97
C LEU A 295 4.28 16.96 36.58
N PRO A 296 3.55 17.38 37.62
CA PRO A 296 2.40 16.60 38.11
C PRO A 296 1.31 16.41 37.07
N ARG A 297 1.00 17.45 36.27
CA ARG A 297 0.03 17.34 35.18
C ARG A 297 0.53 16.45 34.04
N PHE A 298 1.82 16.55 33.70
CA PHE A 298 2.43 15.64 32.72
C PHE A 298 2.26 14.19 33.15
N SER A 299 2.64 13.85 34.40
CA SER A 299 2.53 12.49 34.91
C SER A 299 1.10 11.97 34.87
N ALA A 300 0.12 12.81 35.26
CA ALA A 300 -1.30 12.45 35.20
C ALA A 300 -1.79 12.21 33.76
N TYR A 301 -1.43 13.08 32.81
CA TYR A 301 -1.80 12.93 31.41
C TYR A 301 -1.12 11.72 30.76
N TYR A 302 0.15 11.48 31.08
CA TYR A 302 0.90 10.34 30.58
C TYR A 302 0.30 9.03 31.06
N SER A 303 0.02 8.92 32.38
CA SER A 303 -0.59 7.72 32.95
C SER A 303 -2.00 7.46 32.38
N ALA A 304 -2.77 8.51 32.17
CA ALA A 304 -4.10 8.37 31.54
C ALA A 304 -4.04 7.97 30.07
N ALA A 305 -2.96 8.31 29.36
CA ALA A 305 -2.81 7.98 27.95
C ALA A 305 -2.21 6.58 27.70
N PHE A 306 -1.37 6.08 28.62
CA PHE A 306 -0.55 4.89 28.39
C PHE A 306 -0.67 3.82 29.47
N ASP A 307 -1.53 3.98 30.47
CA ASP A 307 -1.76 3.06 31.60
C ASP A 307 -0.49 2.74 32.42
N GLU A 308 0.52 3.61 32.33
CA GLU A 308 1.76 3.49 33.10
C GLU A 308 2.34 4.87 33.43
N ALA A 309 3.05 4.99 34.53
CA ALA A 309 3.74 6.25 34.88
C ALA A 309 5.00 6.45 34.01
N PRO A 310 5.37 7.70 33.63
CA PRO A 310 6.54 7.98 32.78
C PRO A 310 7.84 7.43 33.37
N GLY A 311 7.99 7.44 34.71
CA GLY A 311 9.13 6.83 35.39
C GLY A 311 9.18 5.29 35.30
N GLN A 312 8.03 4.63 35.08
CA GLN A 312 7.99 3.18 34.87
C GLN A 312 8.46 2.86 33.45
N THR A 313 7.99 3.61 32.44
CA THR A 313 8.45 3.50 31.06
C THR A 313 9.97 3.65 31.00
N LEU A 314 10.52 4.72 31.58
CA LEU A 314 11.96 4.99 31.59
C LEU A 314 12.76 3.87 32.26
N ARG A 315 12.32 3.37 33.44
CA ARG A 315 13.02 2.29 34.15
C ARG A 315 13.05 0.99 33.36
N ARG A 316 11.94 0.67 32.68
CA ARG A 316 11.82 -0.53 31.84
C ARG A 316 12.72 -0.48 30.61
N SER A 317 12.89 0.71 30.03
CA SER A 317 13.65 0.93 28.79
C SER A 317 15.15 1.13 29.01
N ARG A 318 15.61 1.40 30.24
CA ARG A 318 17.05 1.47 30.55
C ARG A 318 17.69 0.08 30.50
N PRO A 319 18.80 -0.08 29.74
CA PRO A 319 19.56 -1.32 29.81
C PRO A 319 19.99 -1.61 31.25
N ARG A 320 19.78 -2.84 31.75
CA ARG A 320 20.30 -3.26 33.05
C ARG A 320 21.80 -3.13 32.99
N ARG A 321 22.37 -2.25 33.84
CA ARG A 321 23.81 -2.27 34.08
C ARG A 321 24.17 -3.68 34.57
N LYS A 322 25.05 -4.37 33.80
CA LYS A 322 25.70 -5.60 34.24
C LYS A 322 26.75 -5.28 35.29
#